data_c1ed33c1617d8f9bf00cea040b0b9fce
#
_entry.id   c1ed33c1617d8f9bf00cea040b0b9fce
#
_cell.length_a   1.000
_cell.length_b   1.000
_cell.length_c   1.000
_cell.angle_alpha   90.00
_cell.angle_beta   90.00
_cell.angle_gamma   90.00
#
_symmetry.space_group_name_H-M   'P 1'
#
loop_
_entity.id
_entity.type
_entity.pdbx_description
1 polymer ?
#
loop_
_entity_poly.entity_id
_entity_poly.type
_entity_poly.pdbx_seq_one_letter_code
_entity_poly.pdbx_strand_id
1 'polypeptide(L)'
;MDNREELYKRFRIFAVPIYYLQRIYGLWRTETAQLTTAVVGTIVIGLAAYRFAFFIWSFIRPSTLQRYCHVGTGSWAVVTGATDGIGRAWADELSNRGFNVLLHGRNPEKLKRVKKELAAKYPRRTLDTVVADASRSDHPEQAIVHKVTQLPGKLVILVNNVGGAVVSPAYQTHAAMTPSNIDTVLNTNARFPVQLTSLLLPILKENKPALILNCGSATANFGIPYLAAYSGTKALIEGFTRSLDAELECEGLGKDIEVKCLTINNTRSAGNKTEMPVFTIDGGELVRGSLGKVGDGEVIEFGHWRHAVQAFVVGLLPGRVLRGYLLDQMRMRKAVEEEEVAKSR
;
A
#
# COMPACT_ATOMS: atom_id res chain seq x y z
N MET A 1 -11.63 -40.40 50.24
CA MET A 1 -10.35 -40.02 49.68
C MET A 1 -10.59 -39.68 48.22
N ASP A 2 -10.54 -38.48 47.65
CA ASP A 2 -9.65 -37.41 48.02
C ASP A 2 -10.08 -36.10 47.33
N ASN A 3 -11.01 -35.36 47.93
CA ASN A 3 -11.40 -34.03 47.45
C ASN A 3 -10.41 -32.96 47.98
N ARG A 4 -9.51 -33.31 48.91
CA ARG A 4 -8.53 -32.39 49.48
C ARG A 4 -7.26 -32.25 48.62
N GLU A 5 -6.78 -33.35 48.02
CA GLU A 5 -5.59 -33.29 47.14
C GLU A 5 -5.83 -32.53 45.84
N GLU A 6 -7.02 -32.62 45.28
CA GLU A 6 -7.40 -31.87 44.10
C GLU A 6 -7.57 -30.38 44.37
N LEU A 7 -8.10 -30.02 45.54
CA LEU A 7 -8.16 -28.65 46.04
C LEU A 7 -6.75 -28.06 46.23
N TYR A 8 -5.84 -28.83 46.85
CA TYR A 8 -4.45 -28.40 47.05
C TYR A 8 -3.68 -28.21 45.75
N LYS A 9 -3.93 -29.03 44.71
CA LYS A 9 -3.35 -28.85 43.38
C LYS A 9 -3.88 -27.59 42.71
N ARG A 10 -5.17 -27.31 42.80
CA ARG A 10 -5.77 -26.06 42.29
C ARG A 10 -5.24 -24.81 42.99
N PHE A 11 -5.09 -24.85 44.29
CA PHE A 11 -4.51 -23.73 45.04
C PHE A 11 -3.01 -23.50 44.76
N ARG A 12 -2.25 -24.53 44.48
CA ARG A 12 -0.83 -24.41 44.07
C ARG A 12 -0.66 -23.65 42.77
N ILE A 13 -1.57 -23.81 41.82
CA ILE A 13 -1.52 -23.10 40.54
C ILE A 13 -1.71 -21.58 40.74
N PHE A 14 -2.46 -21.16 41.74
CA PHE A 14 -2.65 -19.74 42.08
C PHE A 14 -1.62 -19.22 43.09
N ALA A 15 -1.06 -20.05 43.96
CA ALA A 15 -0.09 -19.63 44.94
C ALA A 15 1.27 -19.26 44.33
N VAL A 16 1.68 -19.92 43.24
CA VAL A 16 2.93 -19.63 42.53
C VAL A 16 2.92 -18.21 41.91
N PRO A 17 1.87 -17.77 41.22
CA PRO A 17 1.78 -16.39 40.72
C PRO A 17 1.75 -15.36 41.86
N ILE A 18 1.05 -15.61 42.94
CA ILE A 18 0.95 -14.70 44.12
C ILE A 18 2.32 -14.53 44.77
N TYR A 19 3.06 -15.62 44.97
CA TYR A 19 4.42 -15.59 45.51
C TYR A 19 5.36 -14.75 44.65
N TYR A 20 5.33 -14.93 43.33
CA TYR A 20 6.14 -14.12 42.41
C TYR A 20 5.71 -12.66 42.41
N LEU A 21 4.41 -12.36 42.47
CA LEU A 21 3.91 -10.98 42.58
C LEU A 21 4.37 -10.32 43.87
N GLN A 22 4.34 -11.03 45.03
CA GLN A 22 4.86 -10.51 46.30
C GLN A 22 6.36 -10.26 46.26
N ARG A 23 7.14 -11.14 45.63
CA ARG A 23 8.58 -10.98 45.44
C ARG A 23 8.91 -9.81 44.52
N ILE A 24 8.20 -9.67 43.40
CA ILE A 24 8.31 -8.52 42.49
C ILE A 24 7.95 -7.22 43.24
N TYR A 25 6.87 -7.21 43.99
CA TYR A 25 6.46 -6.06 44.79
C TYR A 25 7.50 -5.71 45.88
N GLY A 26 8.11 -6.70 46.53
CA GLY A 26 9.21 -6.49 47.49
C GLY A 26 10.46 -5.88 46.84
N LEU A 27 10.83 -6.35 45.62
CA LEU A 27 11.91 -5.78 44.84
C LEU A 27 11.60 -4.36 44.37
N TRP A 28 10.34 -4.09 43.98
CA TRP A 28 9.90 -2.76 43.53
C TRP A 28 9.92 -1.71 44.64
N ARG A 29 9.88 -2.11 45.93
CA ARG A 29 10.01 -1.22 47.09
C ARG A 29 11.42 -0.64 47.27
N THR A 30 12.43 -1.16 46.62
CA THR A 30 13.78 -0.58 46.71
C THR A 30 13.83 0.74 45.91
N GLU A 31 14.48 1.76 46.45
CA GLU A 31 14.63 3.07 45.79
C GLU A 31 15.22 2.94 44.38
N THR A 32 16.21 2.05 44.23
CA THR A 32 16.84 1.76 42.94
C THR A 32 15.85 1.17 41.93
N ALA A 33 14.97 0.24 42.33
CA ALA A 33 13.97 -0.34 41.42
C ALA A 33 12.90 0.68 41.06
N GLN A 34 12.47 1.53 42.00
CA GLN A 34 11.52 2.60 41.74
C GLN A 34 12.12 3.63 40.74
N LEU A 35 13.36 4.05 40.99
CA LEU A 35 14.06 4.97 40.07
C LEU A 35 14.23 4.37 38.68
N THR A 36 14.67 3.12 38.59
CA THR A 36 14.83 2.43 37.31
C THR A 36 13.49 2.33 36.55
N THR A 37 12.41 1.95 37.25
CA THR A 37 11.06 1.87 36.68
C THR A 37 10.58 3.24 36.19
N ALA A 38 10.81 4.29 36.96
CA ALA A 38 10.46 5.66 36.61
C ALA A 38 11.23 6.13 35.35
N VAL A 39 12.55 5.88 35.30
CA VAL A 39 13.38 6.24 34.15
C VAL A 39 12.94 5.48 32.90
N VAL A 40 12.80 4.15 32.98
CA VAL A 40 12.34 3.34 31.85
C VAL A 40 10.93 3.76 31.41
N GLY A 41 10.01 3.96 32.36
CA GLY A 41 8.66 4.43 32.08
C GLY A 41 8.65 5.80 31.38
N THR A 42 9.47 6.74 31.85
CA THR A 42 9.61 8.06 31.21
C THR A 42 10.14 7.95 29.79
N ILE A 43 11.16 7.11 29.56
CA ILE A 43 11.70 6.88 28.21
C ILE A 43 10.63 6.28 27.29
N VAL A 44 9.90 5.26 27.75
CA VAL A 44 8.84 4.61 26.95
C VAL A 44 7.71 5.59 26.60
N ILE A 45 7.25 6.38 27.60
CA ILE A 45 6.23 7.41 27.40
C ILE A 45 6.75 8.49 26.44
N GLY A 46 7.99 8.95 26.62
CA GLY A 46 8.61 9.94 25.74
C GLY A 46 8.71 9.47 24.29
N LEU A 47 9.14 8.21 24.08
CA LEU A 47 9.18 7.61 22.74
C LEU A 47 7.79 7.43 22.12
N ALA A 48 6.80 7.04 22.92
CA ALA A 48 5.41 6.92 22.48
C ALA A 48 4.83 8.29 22.08
N ALA A 49 5.05 9.31 22.91
CA ALA A 49 4.61 10.69 22.63
C ALA A 49 5.31 11.26 21.36
N TYR A 50 6.62 11.04 21.22
CA TYR A 50 7.36 11.43 20.01
C TYR A 50 6.79 10.74 18.76
N ARG A 51 6.57 9.42 18.78
CA ARG A 51 5.98 8.68 17.66
C ARG A 51 4.57 9.16 17.34
N PHE A 52 3.77 9.45 18.36
CA PHE A 52 2.43 9.98 18.16
C PHE A 52 2.45 11.40 17.56
N ALA A 53 3.31 12.28 18.04
CA ALA A 53 3.50 13.61 17.49
C ALA A 53 3.99 13.55 16.02
N PHE A 54 4.97 12.69 15.74
CA PHE A 54 5.44 12.45 14.38
C PHE A 54 4.35 11.89 13.47
N PHE A 55 3.52 10.96 13.97
CA PHE A 55 2.35 10.45 13.25
C PHE A 55 1.40 11.58 12.86
N ILE A 56 0.99 12.43 13.80
CA ILE A 56 0.12 13.59 13.51
C ILE A 56 0.80 14.51 12.49
N TRP A 57 2.07 14.85 12.73
CA TRP A 57 2.85 15.71 11.84
C TRP A 57 2.89 15.20 10.40
N SER A 58 3.05 13.89 10.19
CA SER A 58 3.11 13.27 8.85
C SER A 58 1.83 13.47 8.02
N PHE A 59 0.68 13.75 8.66
CA PHE A 59 -0.60 13.99 7.97
C PHE A 59 -0.98 15.47 7.83
N ILE A 60 -0.33 16.39 8.58
CA ILE A 60 -0.65 17.82 8.54
C ILE A 60 0.43 18.67 7.89
N ARG A 61 1.64 18.14 7.71
CA ARG A 61 2.74 18.87 7.07
C ARG A 61 2.42 19.19 5.60
N PRO A 62 2.95 20.29 5.06
CA PRO A 62 2.81 20.59 3.64
C PRO A 62 3.57 19.58 2.78
N SER A 63 2.92 19.13 1.71
CA SER A 63 3.53 18.25 0.70
C SER A 63 4.53 19.03 -0.15
N THR A 64 5.61 18.36 -0.55
CA THR A 64 6.58 18.91 -1.51
C THR A 64 6.27 18.54 -2.96
N LEU A 65 5.07 18.06 -3.27
CA LEU A 65 4.67 17.62 -4.61
C LEU A 65 4.95 18.65 -5.71
N GLN A 66 4.80 19.94 -5.40
CA GLN A 66 5.01 21.00 -6.38
C GLN A 66 6.46 21.12 -6.86
N ARG A 67 7.44 20.53 -6.15
CA ARG A 67 8.84 20.50 -6.62
C ARG A 67 9.01 19.76 -7.94
N TYR A 68 8.09 18.84 -8.28
CA TYR A 68 8.10 18.08 -9.53
C TYR A 68 7.45 18.83 -10.71
N CYS A 69 6.87 20.01 -10.47
CA CYS A 69 6.32 20.85 -11.53
C CYS A 69 7.42 21.71 -12.16
N HIS A 70 7.79 21.39 -13.39
CA HIS A 70 8.70 22.23 -14.16
C HIS A 70 7.95 23.38 -14.85
N VAL A 71 8.43 24.60 -14.66
CA VAL A 71 7.86 25.80 -15.27
C VAL A 71 8.14 25.79 -16.79
N GLY A 72 7.14 26.00 -17.61
CA GLY A 72 7.27 26.22 -19.06
C GLY A 72 7.28 24.96 -19.94
N THR A 73 7.76 23.80 -19.47
CA THR A 73 7.90 22.61 -20.34
C THR A 73 6.76 21.60 -20.22
N GLY A 74 5.90 21.75 -19.23
CA GLY A 74 4.85 20.79 -18.91
C GLY A 74 5.40 19.52 -18.24
N SER A 75 4.93 19.25 -17.03
CA SER A 75 5.29 18.05 -16.26
C SER A 75 4.28 16.95 -16.47
N TRP A 76 4.76 15.75 -16.79
CA TRP A 76 3.92 14.59 -17.05
C TRP A 76 4.00 13.56 -15.95
N ALA A 77 2.86 12.96 -15.67
CA ALA A 77 2.73 11.77 -14.84
C ALA A 77 2.24 10.59 -15.69
N VAL A 78 2.86 9.44 -15.55
CA VAL A 78 2.32 8.16 -16.05
C VAL A 78 1.51 7.51 -14.93
N VAL A 79 0.25 7.14 -15.22
CA VAL A 79 -0.61 6.42 -14.28
C VAL A 79 -1.02 5.08 -14.90
N THR A 80 -0.54 3.99 -14.33
CA THR A 80 -0.91 2.66 -14.80
C THR A 80 -2.25 2.21 -14.20
N GLY A 81 -3.11 1.56 -15.02
CA GLY A 81 -4.45 1.18 -14.58
C GLY A 81 -5.37 2.37 -14.31
N ALA A 82 -5.28 3.43 -15.13
CA ALA A 82 -5.96 4.72 -14.91
C ALA A 82 -7.45 4.73 -15.23
N THR A 83 -8.05 3.60 -15.62
CA THR A 83 -9.42 3.56 -16.15
C THR A 83 -10.50 3.43 -15.08
N ASP A 84 -10.16 3.06 -13.85
CA ASP A 84 -11.11 2.79 -12.78
C ASP A 84 -10.47 2.92 -11.39
N GLY A 85 -11.30 2.99 -10.33
CA GLY A 85 -10.90 2.92 -8.94
C GLY A 85 -9.79 3.90 -8.55
N ILE A 86 -8.77 3.38 -7.88
CA ILE A 86 -7.64 4.16 -7.37
C ILE A 86 -6.83 4.80 -8.52
N GLY A 87 -6.65 4.08 -9.64
CA GLY A 87 -5.93 4.62 -10.80
C GLY A 87 -6.63 5.82 -11.43
N ARG A 88 -7.96 5.78 -11.50
CA ARG A 88 -8.76 6.94 -11.96
C ARG A 88 -8.63 8.12 -10.99
N ALA A 89 -8.60 7.85 -9.70
CA ALA A 89 -8.40 8.87 -8.68
C ALA A 89 -6.99 9.49 -8.75
N TRP A 90 -5.94 8.70 -9.03
CA TRP A 90 -4.60 9.22 -9.30
C TRP A 90 -4.59 10.17 -10.50
N ALA A 91 -5.20 9.78 -11.62
CA ALA A 91 -5.26 10.59 -12.81
C ALA A 91 -6.02 11.93 -12.56
N ASP A 92 -7.12 11.85 -11.82
CA ASP A 92 -7.93 13.03 -11.45
C ASP A 92 -7.14 14.00 -10.57
N GLU A 93 -6.57 13.51 -9.47
CA GLU A 93 -5.87 14.38 -8.52
C GLU A 93 -4.56 14.93 -9.07
N LEU A 94 -3.77 14.16 -9.84
CA LEU A 94 -2.57 14.67 -10.48
C LEU A 94 -2.90 15.77 -11.52
N SER A 95 -3.98 15.61 -12.29
CA SER A 95 -4.48 16.66 -13.19
C SER A 95 -4.89 17.91 -12.41
N ASN A 96 -5.57 17.74 -11.27
CA ASN A 96 -5.96 18.83 -10.36
C ASN A 96 -4.72 19.58 -9.82
N ARG A 97 -3.65 18.86 -9.51
CA ARG A 97 -2.37 19.40 -8.99
C ARG A 97 -1.48 20.04 -10.06
N GLY A 98 -1.89 20.01 -11.32
CA GLY A 98 -1.19 20.72 -12.39
C GLY A 98 -0.37 19.87 -13.34
N PHE A 99 -0.36 18.54 -13.19
CA PHE A 99 0.37 17.63 -14.07
C PHE A 99 -0.45 17.26 -15.31
N ASN A 100 0.22 17.10 -16.44
CA ASN A 100 -0.30 16.37 -17.59
C ASN A 100 -0.25 14.88 -17.29
N VAL A 101 -1.19 14.09 -17.81
CA VAL A 101 -1.27 12.67 -17.44
C VAL A 101 -1.33 11.78 -18.68
N LEU A 102 -0.42 10.81 -18.73
CA LEU A 102 -0.50 9.66 -19.63
C LEU A 102 -1.27 8.53 -18.93
N LEU A 103 -2.47 8.28 -19.43
CA LEU A 103 -3.40 7.28 -18.92
C LEU A 103 -3.10 5.91 -19.55
N HIS A 104 -2.68 4.93 -18.75
CA HIS A 104 -2.51 3.56 -19.23
C HIS A 104 -3.65 2.66 -18.77
N GLY A 105 -4.04 1.73 -19.66
CA GLY A 105 -5.01 0.68 -19.37
C GLY A 105 -5.18 -0.27 -20.56
N ARG A 106 -5.85 -1.40 -20.36
CA ARG A 106 -6.04 -2.43 -21.40
C ARG A 106 -7.28 -2.22 -22.28
N ASN A 107 -8.22 -1.40 -21.84
CA ASN A 107 -9.47 -1.16 -22.57
C ASN A 107 -9.47 0.23 -23.22
N PRO A 108 -9.41 0.34 -24.56
CA PRO A 108 -9.32 1.61 -25.25
C PRO A 108 -10.57 2.48 -25.07
N GLU A 109 -11.76 1.89 -25.01
CA GLU A 109 -13.00 2.66 -24.84
C GLU A 109 -13.09 3.29 -23.45
N LYS A 110 -12.70 2.54 -22.41
CA LYS A 110 -12.62 3.10 -21.06
C LYS A 110 -11.59 4.23 -20.99
N LEU A 111 -10.42 4.09 -21.61
CA LEU A 111 -9.39 5.12 -21.68
C LEU A 111 -9.90 6.38 -22.38
N LYS A 112 -10.56 6.24 -23.52
CA LYS A 112 -11.15 7.36 -24.29
C LYS A 112 -12.19 8.12 -23.44
N ARG A 113 -13.05 7.39 -22.75
CA ARG A 113 -14.04 7.98 -21.85
C ARG A 113 -13.37 8.78 -20.73
N VAL A 114 -12.42 8.17 -19.99
CA VAL A 114 -11.71 8.83 -18.90
C VAL A 114 -10.93 10.05 -19.37
N LYS A 115 -10.25 9.96 -20.52
CA LYS A 115 -9.56 11.10 -21.14
C LYS A 115 -10.53 12.25 -21.41
N LYS A 116 -11.71 11.96 -22.00
CA LYS A 116 -12.73 12.97 -22.30
C LYS A 116 -13.25 13.66 -21.02
N GLU A 117 -13.58 12.88 -20.00
CA GLU A 117 -14.08 13.37 -18.71
C GLU A 117 -13.05 14.28 -18.02
N LEU A 118 -11.78 13.85 -17.95
CA LEU A 118 -10.72 14.61 -17.32
C LEU A 118 -10.34 15.86 -18.13
N ALA A 119 -10.31 15.78 -19.46
CA ALA A 119 -10.04 16.94 -20.32
C ALA A 119 -11.12 18.03 -20.16
N ALA A 120 -12.38 17.65 -20.00
CA ALA A 120 -13.47 18.57 -19.72
C ALA A 120 -13.32 19.22 -18.32
N LYS A 121 -12.90 18.44 -17.32
CA LYS A 121 -12.70 18.92 -15.94
C LYS A 121 -11.46 19.80 -15.78
N TYR A 122 -10.40 19.50 -16.53
CA TYR A 122 -9.09 20.15 -16.44
C TYR A 122 -8.62 20.68 -17.82
N PRO A 123 -9.26 21.71 -18.39
CA PRO A 123 -9.00 22.16 -19.76
C PRO A 123 -7.58 22.71 -19.98
N ARG A 124 -6.86 23.03 -18.92
CA ARG A 124 -5.46 23.50 -18.95
C ARG A 124 -4.44 22.35 -18.91
N ARG A 125 -4.89 21.09 -18.83
CA ARG A 125 -4.01 19.92 -18.75
C ARG A 125 -4.06 19.13 -20.06
N THR A 126 -2.92 18.63 -20.46
CA THR A 126 -2.84 17.71 -21.58
C THR A 126 -2.95 16.28 -21.05
N LEU A 127 -3.85 15.53 -21.67
CA LEU A 127 -4.07 14.13 -21.35
C LEU A 127 -3.81 13.27 -22.58
N ASP A 128 -3.09 12.20 -22.40
CA ASP A 128 -2.90 11.22 -23.47
C ASP A 128 -3.15 9.80 -22.97
N THR A 129 -3.22 8.84 -23.88
CA THR A 129 -3.56 7.46 -23.57
C THR A 129 -2.60 6.48 -24.18
N VAL A 130 -2.36 5.37 -23.51
CA VAL A 130 -1.63 4.22 -24.05
C VAL A 130 -2.36 2.93 -23.67
N VAL A 131 -2.59 2.09 -24.68
CA VAL A 131 -3.25 0.79 -24.51
C VAL A 131 -2.18 -0.28 -24.39
N ALA A 132 -2.14 -0.96 -23.25
CA ALA A 132 -1.31 -2.14 -23.05
C ALA A 132 -1.94 -3.04 -21.99
N ASP A 133 -1.73 -4.35 -22.07
CA ASP A 133 -2.23 -5.30 -21.07
C ASP A 133 -1.08 -5.80 -20.20
N ALA A 134 -1.04 -5.29 -18.97
CA ALA A 134 -0.02 -5.60 -17.97
C ALA A 134 0.06 -7.10 -17.59
N SER A 135 -0.95 -7.90 -17.93
CA SER A 135 -0.94 -9.35 -17.65
C SER A 135 -0.10 -10.16 -18.65
N ARG A 136 0.23 -9.57 -19.80
CA ARG A 136 0.98 -10.23 -20.86
C ARG A 136 2.48 -10.32 -20.52
N SER A 137 3.15 -11.30 -21.11
CA SER A 137 4.60 -11.52 -20.93
C SER A 137 5.45 -11.00 -22.09
N ASP A 138 4.82 -10.48 -23.15
CA ASP A 138 5.45 -9.99 -24.37
C ASP A 138 5.85 -8.50 -24.32
N HIS A 139 6.30 -8.05 -23.17
CA HIS A 139 6.81 -6.70 -22.92
C HIS A 139 5.82 -5.55 -23.20
N PRO A 140 4.61 -5.60 -22.62
CA PRO A 140 3.60 -4.56 -22.82
C PRO A 140 4.05 -3.17 -22.31
N GLU A 141 5.03 -3.09 -21.41
CA GLU A 141 5.62 -1.86 -20.90
C GLU A 141 6.33 -1.04 -21.99
N GLN A 142 6.81 -1.66 -23.07
CA GLN A 142 7.47 -0.97 -24.17
C GLN A 142 6.54 0.04 -24.87
N ALA A 143 5.25 -0.25 -24.96
CA ALA A 143 4.29 0.68 -25.51
C ALA A 143 4.22 1.99 -24.70
N ILE A 144 4.34 1.90 -23.36
CA ILE A 144 4.38 3.08 -22.50
C ILE A 144 5.68 3.86 -22.70
N VAL A 145 6.82 3.17 -22.72
CA VAL A 145 8.13 3.79 -22.95
C VAL A 145 8.15 4.55 -24.27
N HIS A 146 7.73 3.91 -25.35
CA HIS A 146 7.63 4.54 -26.67
C HIS A 146 6.71 5.77 -26.65
N LYS A 147 5.58 5.68 -25.95
CA LYS A 147 4.66 6.82 -25.81
C LYS A 147 5.26 7.97 -25.01
N VAL A 148 6.00 7.65 -23.94
CA VAL A 148 6.68 8.64 -23.09
C VAL A 148 7.73 9.43 -23.87
N THR A 149 8.50 8.79 -24.77
CA THR A 149 9.50 9.49 -25.60
C THR A 149 8.90 10.47 -26.59
N GLN A 150 7.59 10.39 -26.85
CA GLN A 150 6.85 11.29 -27.75
C GLN A 150 6.10 12.42 -27.01
N LEU A 151 6.14 12.45 -25.67
CA LEU A 151 5.40 13.44 -24.90
C LEU A 151 6.05 14.84 -25.07
N PRO A 152 5.23 15.89 -25.23
CA PRO A 152 5.72 17.26 -25.25
C PRO A 152 5.97 17.76 -23.82
N GLY A 153 7.14 17.42 -23.25
CA GLY A 153 7.49 17.81 -21.89
C GLY A 153 8.22 16.72 -21.12
N LYS A 154 8.36 16.89 -19.82
CA LYS A 154 9.17 16.04 -18.95
C LYS A 154 8.33 15.02 -18.18
N LEU A 155 8.64 13.74 -18.31
CA LEU A 155 8.11 12.74 -17.38
C LEU A 155 8.79 12.91 -16.02
N VAL A 156 8.02 13.20 -14.98
CA VAL A 156 8.50 13.44 -13.61
C VAL A 156 7.82 12.58 -12.55
N ILE A 157 6.68 11.97 -12.87
CA ILE A 157 5.97 11.09 -11.93
C ILE A 157 5.62 9.78 -12.62
N LEU A 158 5.96 8.65 -11.98
CA LEU A 158 5.49 7.32 -12.33
C LEU A 158 4.61 6.76 -11.22
N VAL A 159 3.35 6.43 -11.54
CA VAL A 159 2.43 5.74 -10.62
C VAL A 159 2.20 4.31 -11.11
N ASN A 160 2.84 3.36 -10.46
CA ASN A 160 2.63 1.93 -10.64
C ASN A 160 1.41 1.48 -9.83
N ASN A 161 0.22 1.70 -10.42
CA ASN A 161 -1.04 1.41 -9.75
C ASN A 161 -1.74 0.15 -10.30
N VAL A 162 -1.53 -0.22 -11.58
CA VAL A 162 -2.17 -1.42 -12.13
C VAL A 162 -1.92 -2.64 -11.24
N GLY A 163 -2.99 -3.39 -10.93
CA GLY A 163 -2.88 -4.56 -10.06
C GLY A 163 -4.22 -4.99 -9.47
N GLY A 164 -4.14 -5.90 -8.52
CA GLY A 164 -5.28 -6.49 -7.81
C GLY A 164 -5.33 -8.01 -7.98
N ALA A 165 -6.39 -8.62 -7.47
CA ALA A 165 -6.73 -10.02 -7.78
C ALA A 165 -7.37 -10.08 -9.17
N VAL A 166 -6.51 -10.12 -10.20
CA VAL A 166 -6.88 -9.92 -11.62
C VAL A 166 -7.47 -11.15 -12.31
N VAL A 167 -7.68 -12.22 -11.56
CA VAL A 167 -8.28 -13.49 -12.03
C VAL A 167 -9.67 -13.68 -11.44
N SER A 168 -10.49 -14.53 -12.06
CA SER A 168 -11.83 -14.86 -11.59
C SER A 168 -11.99 -16.39 -11.51
N PRO A 169 -12.48 -16.91 -10.36
CA PRO A 169 -12.73 -16.21 -9.11
C PRO A 169 -11.43 -15.68 -8.47
N ALA A 170 -11.53 -14.57 -7.73
CA ALA A 170 -10.37 -13.94 -7.08
C ALA A 170 -9.88 -14.73 -5.86
N TYR A 171 -10.80 -15.30 -5.09
CA TYR A 171 -10.52 -16.06 -3.87
C TYR A 171 -10.48 -17.56 -4.14
N GLN A 172 -9.31 -18.05 -4.56
CA GLN A 172 -9.10 -19.49 -4.88
C GLN A 172 -8.10 -20.13 -3.93
N THR A 173 -8.27 -21.45 -3.67
CA THR A 173 -7.17 -22.22 -3.08
C THR A 173 -5.98 -22.23 -4.05
N HIS A 174 -4.77 -22.24 -3.53
CA HIS A 174 -3.59 -22.23 -4.40
C HIS A 174 -3.54 -23.47 -5.33
N ALA A 175 -4.03 -24.61 -4.87
CA ALA A 175 -4.14 -25.83 -5.66
C ALA A 175 -5.15 -25.72 -6.83
N ALA A 176 -6.13 -24.80 -6.75
CA ALA A 176 -7.11 -24.57 -7.81
C ALA A 176 -6.67 -23.51 -8.83
N MET A 177 -5.60 -22.75 -8.54
CA MET A 177 -5.05 -21.78 -9.49
C MET A 177 -4.32 -22.48 -10.63
N THR A 178 -4.70 -22.16 -11.85
CA THR A 178 -3.96 -22.62 -13.03
C THR A 178 -2.62 -21.88 -13.16
N PRO A 179 -1.58 -22.47 -13.79
CA PRO A 179 -0.34 -21.77 -14.09
C PRO A 179 -0.56 -20.43 -14.80
N SER A 180 -1.48 -20.36 -15.77
CA SER A 180 -1.83 -19.14 -16.50
C SER A 180 -2.42 -18.05 -15.57
N ASN A 181 -3.23 -18.44 -14.58
CA ASN A 181 -3.76 -17.50 -13.59
C ASN A 181 -2.65 -16.98 -12.67
N ILE A 182 -1.72 -17.84 -12.27
CA ILE A 182 -0.55 -17.45 -11.49
C ILE A 182 0.30 -16.45 -12.27
N ASP A 183 0.61 -16.74 -13.54
CA ASP A 183 1.37 -15.84 -14.43
C ASP A 183 0.67 -14.50 -14.60
N THR A 184 -0.65 -14.50 -14.78
CA THR A 184 -1.46 -13.27 -14.86
C THR A 184 -1.30 -12.40 -13.61
N VAL A 185 -1.37 -13.01 -12.42
CA VAL A 185 -1.18 -12.30 -11.14
C VAL A 185 0.24 -11.78 -11.00
N LEU A 186 1.25 -12.61 -11.28
CA LEU A 186 2.66 -12.24 -11.19
C LEU A 186 3.03 -11.15 -12.19
N ASN A 187 2.63 -11.30 -13.45
CA ASN A 187 2.90 -10.31 -14.48
C ASN A 187 2.29 -8.96 -14.15
N THR A 188 1.00 -8.92 -13.80
CA THR A 188 0.30 -7.66 -13.56
C THR A 188 0.81 -6.93 -12.32
N ASN A 189 1.03 -7.66 -11.21
CA ASN A 189 1.30 -7.04 -9.92
C ASN A 189 2.79 -6.87 -9.57
N ALA A 190 3.68 -7.61 -10.24
CA ALA A 190 5.10 -7.60 -9.94
C ALA A 190 5.97 -7.32 -11.16
N ARG A 191 5.93 -8.19 -12.17
CA ARG A 191 6.83 -8.09 -13.33
C ARG A 191 6.66 -6.76 -14.07
N PHE A 192 5.45 -6.42 -14.45
CA PHE A 192 5.15 -5.21 -15.21
C PHE A 192 5.61 -3.91 -14.51
N PRO A 193 5.25 -3.62 -13.24
CA PRO A 193 5.70 -2.40 -12.58
C PRO A 193 7.22 -2.35 -12.37
N VAL A 194 7.88 -3.48 -12.10
CA VAL A 194 9.34 -3.53 -11.95
C VAL A 194 10.04 -3.24 -13.27
N GLN A 195 9.62 -3.88 -14.36
CA GLN A 195 10.20 -3.65 -15.70
C GLN A 195 9.92 -2.22 -16.21
N LEU A 196 8.69 -1.73 -16.03
CA LEU A 196 8.33 -0.37 -16.42
C LEU A 196 9.18 0.66 -15.66
N THR A 197 9.39 0.46 -14.37
CA THR A 197 10.25 1.33 -13.56
C THR A 197 11.68 1.33 -14.09
N SER A 198 12.25 0.15 -14.34
CA SER A 198 13.61 0.02 -14.90
C SER A 198 13.78 0.76 -16.22
N LEU A 199 12.81 0.63 -17.12
CA LEU A 199 12.86 1.26 -18.45
C LEU A 199 12.64 2.78 -18.42
N LEU A 200 11.83 3.29 -17.46
CA LEU A 200 11.56 4.71 -17.33
C LEU A 200 12.56 5.43 -16.41
N LEU A 201 13.32 4.70 -15.59
CA LEU A 201 14.26 5.30 -14.63
C LEU A 201 15.31 6.20 -15.30
N PRO A 202 15.93 5.86 -16.45
CA PRO A 202 16.84 6.76 -17.16
C PRO A 202 16.19 8.10 -17.50
N ILE A 203 14.95 8.08 -17.99
CA ILE A 203 14.17 9.28 -18.36
C ILE A 203 13.86 10.13 -17.11
N LEU A 204 13.49 9.48 -15.99
CA LEU A 204 13.25 10.15 -14.73
C LEU A 204 14.54 10.76 -14.15
N LYS A 205 15.70 10.09 -14.30
CA LYS A 205 17.01 10.61 -13.91
C LYS A 205 17.37 11.88 -14.71
N GLU A 206 17.08 11.94 -16.00
CA GLU A 206 17.30 13.13 -16.83
C GLU A 206 16.34 14.28 -16.48
N ASN A 207 15.13 13.95 -16.09
CA ASN A 207 14.05 14.93 -15.82
C ASN A 207 13.92 15.32 -14.35
N LYS A 208 14.85 14.93 -13.50
CA LYS A 208 14.81 15.21 -12.06
C LYS A 208 14.47 16.67 -11.73
N PRO A 209 13.80 16.97 -10.59
CA PRO A 209 13.36 16.00 -9.58
C PRO A 209 12.20 15.12 -10.06
N ALA A 210 12.19 13.86 -9.62
CA ALA A 210 11.19 12.88 -10.04
C ALA A 210 10.62 12.07 -8.86
N LEU A 211 9.44 11.47 -9.06
CA LEU A 211 8.71 10.71 -8.05
C LEU A 211 8.22 9.37 -8.63
N ILE A 212 8.50 8.27 -7.94
CA ILE A 212 8.01 6.94 -8.25
C ILE A 212 7.09 6.49 -7.11
N LEU A 213 5.83 6.20 -7.43
CA LEU A 213 4.82 5.74 -6.49
C LEU A 213 4.40 4.31 -6.85
N ASN A 214 4.65 3.37 -5.98
CA ASN A 214 4.25 1.98 -6.12
C ASN A 214 3.04 1.67 -5.25
N CYS A 215 1.96 1.13 -5.83
CA CYS A 215 0.78 0.71 -5.07
C CYS A 215 1.00 -0.69 -4.46
N GLY A 216 1.40 -0.71 -3.20
CA GLY A 216 1.49 -1.87 -2.34
C GLY A 216 0.14 -2.32 -1.80
N SER A 217 0.17 -3.13 -0.75
CA SER A 217 -1.04 -3.59 -0.05
C SER A 217 -0.68 -4.08 1.35
N ALA A 218 -1.59 -3.92 2.30
CA ALA A 218 -1.44 -4.51 3.63
C ALA A 218 -1.34 -6.05 3.60
N THR A 219 -1.79 -6.69 2.52
CA THR A 219 -1.63 -8.15 2.33
C THR A 219 -0.17 -8.59 2.24
N ALA A 220 0.76 -7.68 1.96
CA ALA A 220 2.19 -7.95 1.98
C ALA A 220 2.69 -8.40 3.38
N ASN A 221 2.06 -7.89 4.44
CA ASN A 221 2.49 -8.10 5.82
C ASN A 221 1.76 -9.26 6.53
N PHE A 222 0.72 -9.81 5.90
CA PHE A 222 -0.11 -10.86 6.49
C PHE A 222 -0.29 -12.02 5.54
N GLY A 223 -0.29 -13.24 6.06
CA GLY A 223 -0.66 -14.43 5.31
C GLY A 223 -2.16 -14.49 5.06
N ILE A 224 -2.61 -13.92 3.94
CA ILE A 224 -4.04 -13.85 3.59
C ILE A 224 -4.46 -15.12 2.83
N PRO A 225 -5.38 -15.94 3.38
CA PRO A 225 -5.89 -17.13 2.69
C PRO A 225 -6.50 -16.78 1.33
N TYR A 226 -6.39 -17.69 0.37
CA TYR A 226 -6.93 -17.57 -0.99
C TYR A 226 -6.29 -16.47 -1.86
N LEU A 227 -5.32 -15.71 -1.33
CA LEU A 227 -4.60 -14.65 -2.03
C LEU A 227 -3.08 -14.85 -2.01
N ALA A 228 -2.58 -16.10 -1.93
CA ALA A 228 -1.16 -16.39 -1.73
C ALA A 228 -0.26 -15.74 -2.79
N ALA A 229 -0.54 -15.94 -4.09
CA ALA A 229 0.22 -15.35 -5.17
C ALA A 229 0.16 -13.81 -5.15
N TYR A 230 -1.02 -13.24 -4.95
CA TYR A 230 -1.20 -11.78 -4.86
C TYR A 230 -0.42 -11.18 -3.70
N SER A 231 -0.54 -11.75 -2.50
CA SER A 231 0.19 -11.28 -1.31
C SER A 231 1.71 -11.33 -1.53
N GLY A 232 2.21 -12.41 -2.16
CA GLY A 232 3.61 -12.54 -2.55
C GLY A 232 4.07 -11.43 -3.49
N THR A 233 3.24 -11.07 -4.49
CA THR A 233 3.58 -9.96 -5.40
C THR A 233 3.63 -8.61 -4.69
N LYS A 234 2.75 -8.36 -3.72
CA LYS A 234 2.74 -7.11 -2.96
C LYS A 234 3.92 -7.00 -1.99
N ALA A 235 4.35 -8.11 -1.40
CA ALA A 235 5.60 -8.18 -0.63
C ALA A 235 6.84 -7.92 -1.51
N LEU A 236 6.86 -8.44 -2.74
CA LEU A 236 7.91 -8.17 -3.73
C LEU A 236 7.98 -6.67 -4.04
N ILE A 237 6.85 -6.01 -4.31
CA ILE A 237 6.81 -4.57 -4.63
C ILE A 237 7.31 -3.73 -3.45
N GLU A 238 6.96 -4.09 -2.21
CA GLU A 238 7.47 -3.39 -1.03
C GLU A 238 8.99 -3.55 -0.89
N GLY A 239 9.51 -4.77 -1.02
CA GLY A 239 10.96 -5.04 -1.02
C GLY A 239 11.70 -4.34 -2.15
N PHE A 240 11.15 -4.39 -3.37
CA PHE A 240 11.68 -3.68 -4.53
C PHE A 240 11.79 -2.17 -4.28
N THR A 241 10.72 -1.56 -3.73
CA THR A 241 10.69 -0.12 -3.46
C THR A 241 11.78 0.29 -2.48
N ARG A 242 11.93 -0.45 -1.36
CA ARG A 242 12.99 -0.20 -0.36
C ARG A 242 14.39 -0.30 -0.96
N SER A 243 14.61 -1.31 -1.79
CA SER A 243 15.92 -1.55 -2.40
C SER A 243 16.25 -0.49 -3.45
N LEU A 244 15.26 -0.08 -4.26
CA LEU A 244 15.46 0.97 -5.26
C LEU A 244 15.74 2.33 -4.60
N ASP A 245 15.05 2.68 -3.52
CA ASP A 245 15.29 3.89 -2.76
C ASP A 245 16.74 3.91 -2.23
N ALA A 246 17.17 2.84 -1.56
CA ALA A 246 18.54 2.70 -1.06
C ALA A 246 19.60 2.73 -2.19
N GLU A 247 19.33 2.14 -3.36
CA GLU A 247 20.19 2.19 -4.53
C GLU A 247 20.36 3.63 -5.02
N LEU A 248 19.25 4.39 -5.14
CA LEU A 248 19.29 5.79 -5.54
C LEU A 248 20.05 6.68 -4.53
N GLU A 249 19.92 6.39 -3.24
CA GLU A 249 20.73 7.06 -2.23
C GLU A 249 22.24 6.76 -2.41
N CYS A 250 22.63 5.51 -2.62
CA CYS A 250 24.00 5.10 -2.90
C CYS A 250 24.57 5.78 -4.16
N GLU A 251 23.74 6.02 -5.17
CA GLU A 251 24.13 6.76 -6.39
C GLU A 251 24.12 8.29 -6.22
N GLY A 252 23.79 8.80 -5.04
CA GLY A 252 23.71 10.24 -4.77
C GLY A 252 22.46 10.92 -5.36
N LEU A 253 21.44 10.14 -5.75
CA LEU A 253 20.20 10.59 -6.37
C LEU A 253 19.00 10.64 -5.41
N GLY A 254 19.15 10.21 -4.15
CA GLY A 254 18.06 10.14 -3.18
C GLY A 254 17.33 11.46 -2.90
N LYS A 255 18.01 12.60 -3.09
CA LYS A 255 17.39 13.93 -3.01
C LYS A 255 16.65 14.34 -4.28
N ASP A 256 16.99 13.75 -5.40
CA ASP A 256 16.48 14.08 -6.73
C ASP A 256 15.32 13.18 -7.15
N ILE A 257 15.34 11.91 -6.73
CA ILE A 257 14.32 10.92 -7.08
C ILE A 257 13.75 10.31 -5.79
N GLU A 258 12.51 10.60 -5.49
CA GLU A 258 11.79 10.04 -4.36
C GLU A 258 11.06 8.77 -4.81
N VAL A 259 11.21 7.68 -4.03
CA VAL A 259 10.54 6.39 -4.29
C VAL A 259 9.68 6.03 -3.09
N LYS A 260 8.39 5.76 -3.32
CA LYS A 260 7.45 5.42 -2.24
C LYS A 260 6.61 4.20 -2.58
N CYS A 261 6.31 3.38 -1.59
CA CYS A 261 5.32 2.33 -1.65
C CYS A 261 4.13 2.67 -0.75
N LEU A 262 2.97 2.74 -1.36
CA LEU A 262 1.73 3.01 -0.67
C LEU A 262 1.09 1.71 -0.18
N THR A 263 1.08 1.47 1.12
CA THR A 263 0.37 0.34 1.74
C THR A 263 -1.14 0.61 1.75
N ILE A 264 -1.84 -0.02 0.82
CA ILE A 264 -3.28 0.14 0.62
C ILE A 264 -4.01 -0.91 1.46
N ASN A 265 -4.93 -0.45 2.30
CA ASN A 265 -5.90 -1.28 3.01
C ASN A 265 -7.25 -1.26 2.27
N ASN A 266 -8.35 -1.42 3.01
CA ASN A 266 -9.69 -1.50 2.42
C ASN A 266 -10.09 -0.17 1.77
N THR A 267 -10.04 -0.13 0.44
CA THR A 267 -10.41 1.03 -0.37
C THR A 267 -11.51 0.65 -1.32
N ARG A 268 -12.57 1.46 -1.38
CA ARG A 268 -13.70 1.23 -2.29
C ARG A 268 -13.24 1.36 -3.73
N SER A 269 -13.46 0.31 -4.52
CA SER A 269 -13.14 0.27 -5.94
C SER A 269 -14.05 -0.74 -6.64
N ALA A 270 -14.04 -0.77 -7.98
CA ALA A 270 -14.78 -1.78 -8.73
C ALA A 270 -14.37 -3.22 -8.37
N GLY A 271 -13.11 -3.44 -8.01
CA GLY A 271 -12.57 -4.73 -7.58
C GLY A 271 -12.71 -5.03 -6.08
N ASN A 272 -13.17 -4.08 -5.27
CA ASN A 272 -13.39 -4.26 -3.84
C ASN A 272 -14.66 -3.55 -3.37
N LYS A 273 -15.72 -4.31 -3.27
CA LYS A 273 -17.06 -3.85 -2.82
C LYS A 273 -17.27 -4.03 -1.32
N THR A 274 -16.31 -4.65 -0.61
CA THR A 274 -16.44 -4.92 0.82
C THR A 274 -16.29 -3.65 1.63
N GLU A 275 -17.26 -3.36 2.50
CA GLU A 275 -17.24 -2.20 3.38
C GLU A 275 -16.91 -2.60 4.83
N MET A 276 -15.94 -1.89 5.39
CA MET A 276 -15.70 -1.82 6.84
C MET A 276 -15.99 -0.36 7.23
N PRO A 277 -17.13 -0.03 7.82
CA PRO A 277 -17.67 1.34 7.88
C PRO A 277 -16.68 2.41 8.36
N VAL A 278 -15.78 2.06 9.29
CA VAL A 278 -14.80 3.01 9.85
C VAL A 278 -13.52 3.11 9.00
N PHE A 279 -13.08 2.00 8.38
CA PHE A 279 -11.77 1.88 7.75
C PHE A 279 -11.79 1.86 6.23
N THR A 280 -12.97 1.73 5.62
CA THR A 280 -13.10 1.85 4.17
C THR A 280 -13.10 3.31 3.75
N ILE A 281 -12.20 3.68 2.86
CA ILE A 281 -12.08 5.01 2.28
C ILE A 281 -12.30 4.95 0.77
N ASP A 282 -12.59 6.09 0.15
CA ASP A 282 -12.63 6.15 -1.31
C ASP A 282 -11.23 6.36 -1.92
N GLY A 283 -11.10 6.07 -3.23
CA GLY A 283 -9.83 6.23 -3.93
C GLY A 283 -9.31 7.66 -3.94
N GLY A 284 -10.18 8.66 -3.95
CA GLY A 284 -9.82 10.07 -3.91
C GLY A 284 -9.25 10.49 -2.56
N GLU A 285 -9.85 10.03 -1.45
CA GLU A 285 -9.31 10.25 -0.09
C GLU A 285 -7.92 9.64 0.05
N LEU A 286 -7.74 8.39 -0.43
CA LEU A 286 -6.46 7.70 -0.41
C LEU A 286 -5.39 8.50 -1.17
N VAL A 287 -5.69 8.89 -2.40
CA VAL A 287 -4.73 9.58 -3.28
C VAL A 287 -4.37 10.96 -2.76
N ARG A 288 -5.36 11.76 -2.30
CA ARG A 288 -5.09 13.06 -1.69
C ARG A 288 -4.17 12.96 -0.48
N GLY A 289 -4.42 11.99 0.38
CA GLY A 289 -3.58 11.73 1.53
C GLY A 289 -2.17 11.29 1.16
N SER A 290 -2.01 10.39 0.17
CA SER A 290 -0.70 9.96 -0.33
C SER A 290 0.10 11.10 -0.93
N LEU A 291 -0.51 11.93 -1.77
CA LEU A 291 0.16 13.12 -2.34
C LEU A 291 0.48 14.17 -1.25
N GLY A 292 -0.30 14.21 -0.17
CA GLY A 292 -0.03 15.03 1.01
C GLY A 292 1.26 14.64 1.73
N LYS A 293 1.66 13.37 1.64
CA LYS A 293 2.83 12.82 2.32
C LYS A 293 4.12 12.85 1.49
N VAL A 294 4.05 13.27 0.23
CA VAL A 294 5.23 13.41 -0.62
C VAL A 294 6.26 14.33 0.03
N GLY A 295 7.49 13.86 0.13
CA GLY A 295 8.62 14.55 0.77
C GLY A 295 8.69 14.38 2.30
N ASP A 296 7.99 13.39 2.90
CA ASP A 296 8.08 13.12 4.34
C ASP A 296 9.30 12.26 4.74
N GLY A 297 10.00 11.70 3.77
CA GLY A 297 11.17 10.85 3.98
C GLY A 297 10.83 9.38 4.24
N GLU A 298 9.55 9.01 4.29
CA GLU A 298 9.13 7.63 4.49
C GLU A 298 9.00 6.90 3.14
N VAL A 299 9.66 5.76 3.01
CA VAL A 299 9.63 4.93 1.79
C VAL A 299 8.35 4.10 1.71
N ILE A 300 7.91 3.55 2.85
CA ILE A 300 6.68 2.76 2.95
C ILE A 300 5.67 3.53 3.80
N GLU A 301 4.53 3.84 3.24
CA GLU A 301 3.54 4.69 3.91
C GLU A 301 2.10 4.19 3.79
N PHE A 302 1.26 4.66 4.70
CA PHE A 302 -0.20 4.64 4.56
C PHE A 302 -0.67 5.99 4.02
N GLY A 303 -1.33 6.00 2.88
CA GLY A 303 -1.83 7.25 2.28
C GLY A 303 -2.96 7.93 3.05
N HIS A 304 -3.54 7.24 4.04
CA HIS A 304 -4.62 7.80 4.86
C HIS A 304 -4.50 7.37 6.32
N TRP A 305 -4.78 8.30 7.26
CA TRP A 305 -4.63 8.05 8.70
C TRP A 305 -5.48 6.87 9.21
N ARG A 306 -6.68 6.64 8.64
CA ARG A 306 -7.53 5.49 9.00
C ARG A 306 -6.83 4.17 8.72
N HIS A 307 -6.12 4.07 7.59
CA HIS A 307 -5.34 2.87 7.25
C HIS A 307 -4.17 2.66 8.21
N ALA A 308 -3.48 3.74 8.61
CA ALA A 308 -2.39 3.68 9.57
C ALA A 308 -2.89 3.27 10.98
N VAL A 309 -4.01 3.84 11.43
CA VAL A 309 -4.66 3.46 12.70
C VAL A 309 -5.12 2.00 12.66
N GLN A 310 -5.75 1.56 11.55
CA GLN A 310 -6.14 0.16 11.37
C GLN A 310 -4.93 -0.78 11.49
N ALA A 311 -3.83 -0.46 10.81
CA ALA A 311 -2.61 -1.26 10.86
C ALA A 311 -2.01 -1.30 12.27
N PHE A 312 -2.02 -0.18 12.98
CA PHE A 312 -1.58 -0.10 14.37
C PHE A 312 -2.42 -0.99 15.29
N VAL A 313 -3.76 -0.87 15.24
CA VAL A 313 -4.69 -1.68 16.05
C VAL A 313 -4.53 -3.17 15.75
N VAL A 314 -4.43 -3.52 14.46
CA VAL A 314 -4.20 -4.91 14.01
C VAL A 314 -2.85 -5.43 14.53
N GLY A 315 -1.81 -4.59 14.53
CA GLY A 315 -0.48 -4.93 15.04
C GLY A 315 -0.43 -5.18 16.56
N LEU A 316 -1.40 -4.68 17.33
CA LEU A 316 -1.52 -4.95 18.78
C LEU A 316 -2.19 -6.31 19.08
N LEU A 317 -2.86 -6.91 18.13
CA LEU A 317 -3.56 -8.17 18.34
C LEU A 317 -2.57 -9.34 18.47
N PRO A 318 -2.77 -10.25 19.42
CA PRO A 318 -2.01 -11.51 19.46
C PRO A 318 -2.13 -12.25 18.13
N GLY A 319 -1.03 -12.75 17.58
CA GLY A 319 -0.99 -13.35 16.24
C GLY A 319 -2.02 -14.47 16.01
N ARG A 320 -2.38 -15.24 17.06
CA ARG A 320 -3.44 -16.27 16.98
C ARG A 320 -4.83 -15.66 16.78
N VAL A 321 -5.12 -14.53 17.45
CA VAL A 321 -6.41 -13.82 17.34
C VAL A 321 -6.53 -13.21 15.95
N LEU A 322 -5.50 -12.50 15.51
CA LEU A 322 -5.46 -11.91 14.17
C LEU A 322 -5.63 -12.99 13.09
N ARG A 323 -4.90 -14.11 13.22
CA ARG A 323 -5.01 -15.22 12.26
C ARG A 323 -6.42 -15.80 12.22
N GLY A 324 -7.06 -16.03 13.38
CA GLY A 324 -8.46 -16.48 13.46
C GLY A 324 -9.39 -15.54 12.71
N TYR A 325 -9.30 -14.25 13.01
CA TYR A 325 -10.09 -13.22 12.34
C TYR A 325 -9.91 -13.22 10.81
N LEU A 326 -8.66 -13.26 10.33
CA LEU A 326 -8.37 -13.28 8.89
C LEU A 326 -8.92 -14.54 8.20
N LEU A 327 -8.81 -15.71 8.85
CA LEU A 327 -9.37 -16.95 8.32
C LEU A 327 -10.89 -16.85 8.12
N ASP A 328 -11.61 -16.34 9.12
CA ASP A 328 -13.07 -16.23 9.07
C ASP A 328 -13.53 -15.18 8.05
N GLN A 329 -12.89 -14.02 7.99
CA GLN A 329 -13.17 -12.99 6.99
C GLN A 329 -12.96 -13.52 5.57
N MET A 330 -11.90 -14.27 5.33
CA MET A 330 -11.60 -14.77 3.99
C MET A 330 -12.49 -15.93 3.55
N ARG A 331 -12.95 -16.77 4.50
CA ARG A 331 -13.99 -17.77 4.23
C ARG A 331 -15.30 -17.12 3.79
N MET A 332 -15.73 -16.05 4.49
CA MET A 332 -16.95 -15.31 4.12
C MET A 332 -16.83 -14.68 2.73
N ARG A 333 -15.70 -14.03 2.42
CA ARG A 333 -15.47 -13.40 1.11
C ARG A 333 -15.51 -14.42 -0.03
N LYS A 334 -14.86 -15.56 0.18
CA LYS A 334 -14.86 -16.66 -0.81
C LYS A 334 -16.26 -17.18 -1.05
N ALA A 335 -17.07 -17.41 0.01
CA ALA A 335 -18.44 -17.87 -0.12
C ALA A 335 -19.32 -16.86 -0.88
N VAL A 336 -19.21 -15.56 -0.59
CA VAL A 336 -19.95 -14.50 -1.33
C VAL A 336 -19.59 -14.50 -2.80
N GLU A 337 -18.31 -14.60 -3.15
CA GLU A 337 -17.88 -14.64 -4.55
C GLU A 337 -18.38 -15.89 -5.27
N GLU A 338 -18.36 -17.05 -4.62
CA GLU A 338 -18.88 -18.32 -5.18
C GLU A 338 -20.38 -18.21 -5.49
N GLU A 339 -21.16 -17.56 -4.62
CA GLU A 339 -22.59 -17.29 -4.88
C GLU A 339 -22.79 -16.32 -6.05
N GLU A 340 -22.00 -15.24 -6.15
CA GLU A 340 -22.06 -14.29 -7.27
C GLU A 340 -21.74 -14.98 -8.61
N VAL A 341 -20.71 -15.82 -8.63
CA VAL A 341 -20.33 -16.59 -9.82
C VAL A 341 -21.43 -17.61 -10.20
N ALA A 342 -22.04 -18.28 -9.22
CA ALA A 342 -23.13 -19.22 -9.47
C ALA A 342 -24.38 -18.52 -10.06
N LYS A 343 -24.70 -17.30 -9.61
CA LYS A 343 -25.83 -16.49 -10.13
C LYS A 343 -25.58 -15.91 -11.53
N SER A 344 -24.33 -15.84 -11.97
CA SER A 344 -23.94 -15.30 -13.29
C SER A 344 -23.87 -16.36 -14.41
N ARG A 345 -23.96 -17.63 -14.04
CA ARG A 345 -24.03 -18.80 -14.95
C ARG A 345 -25.48 -19.18 -15.23
#